data_4cde8326ff1e6ee86af366e0666dfa33
#
_entry.id   4cde8326ff1e6ee86af366e0666dfa33
#
_cell.length_a   1.000
_cell.length_b   1.000
_cell.length_c   1.000
_cell.angle_alpha   90.00
_cell.angle_beta   90.00
_cell.angle_gamma   90.00
#
_symmetry.space_group_name_H-M   'P 1'
#
loop_
_entity.id
_entity.type
_entity.pdbx_description
1 polymer ?
#
loop_
_entity_poly.entity_id
_entity_poly.type
_entity_poly.pdbx_seq_one_letter_code
_entity_poly.pdbx_strand_id
1 'polypeptide(L)'
;MKRKQKHMAAFLVLILIPLTLGSFITKTDAKEVITTRIINHTLGTPPPESGKTNEPDQSEISSQSNETDQPTETGQIEKAVKNDSPEQTVESKEEEQTEEPKEEEPEEEQEGDTKEDLPKEYTGNIILDVKELSLKQGDTYQLKATLTEDNKSDSKLSYKTNNKKILTVTQKGVIKALHWGEATVTVSLGKAKTACKVTITKDLSITISAAGDCTLSSDIKQPAGVNFFSVYKKQKEDSYFFKNVKSIFEKDDLTIVNFEGTLSGRGKRADKQWAFRGKPSFIQILKEGSVEAVAFANNHTRDYGTVSYNDTIDSFKKAGIAYSTYGKSAVYEVKGVKVGMISIQEVENQSNSELTLRKELKAMKEKKPDLLIVSFHWGIERTSKITASQSKLGRIAIDEGGADLVLGHHPHVLQPVEKYKDAYIVYSLGNFCFGGNTNPPDKDTMIYQQTFTFHNDKLVPEDNVKIIPCSISSSSKINNYQPTPSTGSERKRILKKINRYCKQYGISFDSNGKIQVKQNDR
;
A
#
# COMPACT_ATOMS: atom_id res chain seq x y z
N MET A 1 47.67 44.38 -16.50
CA MET A 1 48.03 45.77 -16.08
C MET A 1 46.96 46.28 -15.12
N LYS A 2 47.46 46.74 -13.91
CA LYS A 2 46.84 47.61 -12.88
C LYS A 2 45.53 47.15 -12.23
N ARG A 3 45.52 46.45 -11.09
CA ARG A 3 45.56 46.86 -9.67
C ARG A 3 44.95 48.24 -9.37
N LYS A 4 43.86 48.25 -8.54
CA LYS A 4 43.70 49.17 -7.41
C LYS A 4 42.74 48.59 -6.39
N GLN A 5 43.31 48.30 -5.17
CA GLN A 5 42.66 48.17 -3.87
C GLN A 5 42.36 49.57 -3.32
N LYS A 6 41.43 49.64 -2.39
CA LYS A 6 41.35 50.48 -1.16
C LYS A 6 39.87 50.65 -0.78
N HIS A 7 39.37 50.72 0.43
CA HIS A 7 39.89 50.60 1.80
C HIS A 7 38.66 50.36 2.74
N MET A 8 38.92 49.76 3.83
CA MET A 8 38.17 49.54 5.05
C MET A 8 37.69 50.87 5.70
N ALA A 9 36.50 50.89 6.33
CA ALA A 9 36.25 51.66 7.53
C ALA A 9 35.17 50.97 8.38
N ALA A 10 35.59 50.56 9.58
CA ALA A 10 34.76 50.12 10.67
C ALA A 10 34.17 51.34 11.40
N PHE A 11 32.95 51.27 11.84
CA PHE A 11 32.42 52.16 12.89
C PHE A 11 31.68 51.31 13.92
N LEU A 12 32.32 51.26 15.09
CA LEU A 12 31.83 50.76 16.35
C LEU A 12 31.11 51.92 17.04
N VAL A 13 29.85 51.76 17.44
CA VAL A 13 29.19 52.66 18.40
C VAL A 13 28.55 51.82 19.49
N LEU A 14 29.20 51.89 20.66
CA LEU A 14 28.67 51.58 21.98
C LEU A 14 27.81 52.74 22.45
N ILE A 15 26.66 52.51 23.09
CA ILE A 15 26.13 53.36 24.18
C ILE A 15 25.01 52.56 24.90
N LEU A 16 25.32 52.04 26.07
CA LEU A 16 24.86 52.37 27.44
C LEU A 16 23.36 52.15 27.80
N ILE A 17 23.25 51.24 28.76
CA ILE A 17 22.06 50.95 29.62
C ILE A 17 21.87 52.10 30.63
N PRO A 18 20.67 52.31 31.15
CA PRO A 18 20.55 52.39 32.61
C PRO A 18 19.54 51.40 33.20
N LEU A 19 19.99 50.73 34.25
CA LEU A 19 19.21 50.11 35.30
C LEU A 19 18.45 51.20 36.13
N THR A 20 17.19 50.92 36.46
CA THR A 20 16.63 51.44 37.73
C THR A 20 15.80 50.37 38.42
N LEU A 21 16.13 50.24 39.68
CA LEU A 21 15.55 49.37 40.71
C LEU A 21 14.10 49.73 41.10
N GLY A 22 13.40 48.71 41.56
CA GLY A 22 12.69 48.75 42.83
C GLY A 22 11.17 48.76 42.75
N SER A 23 10.48 47.73 43.18
CA SER A 23 9.97 47.58 44.54
C SER A 23 9.08 46.35 44.69
N PHE A 24 9.28 45.66 45.76
CA PHE A 24 8.45 44.60 46.35
C PHE A 24 7.04 45.11 46.70
N ILE A 25 5.98 44.32 46.47
CA ILE A 25 4.83 44.21 47.37
C ILE A 25 4.26 42.78 47.31
N THR A 26 3.94 42.28 48.48
CA THR A 26 3.56 40.99 48.99
C THR A 26 2.14 40.54 48.63
N LYS A 27 1.97 39.20 48.70
CA LYS A 27 0.73 38.40 48.80
C LYS A 27 -0.49 39.07 49.36
N THR A 28 -1.65 38.79 48.76
CA THR A 28 -2.86 38.42 49.49
C THR A 28 -3.79 37.57 48.62
N ASP A 29 -4.34 36.53 49.25
CA ASP A 29 -5.33 35.59 48.76
C ASP A 29 -6.67 36.29 48.44
N ALA A 30 -7.30 35.89 47.34
CA ALA A 30 -8.74 36.03 47.19
C ALA A 30 -9.26 34.84 46.35
N LYS A 31 -10.03 33.99 47.04
CA LYS A 31 -10.94 33.01 46.47
C LYS A 31 -12.02 33.75 45.67
N GLU A 32 -12.22 33.44 44.43
CA GLU A 32 -13.42 33.83 43.71
C GLU A 32 -14.21 32.61 43.21
N VAL A 33 -15.46 32.66 43.62
CA VAL A 33 -16.53 31.70 43.44
C VAL A 33 -16.95 31.65 41.99
N ILE A 34 -16.90 30.46 41.36
CA ILE A 34 -17.48 30.24 40.04
C ILE A 34 -18.99 30.09 40.19
N THR A 35 -19.72 31.09 39.75
CA THR A 35 -21.19 31.04 39.61
C THR A 35 -21.53 30.48 38.22
N THR A 36 -22.03 29.29 38.19
CA THR A 36 -22.59 28.64 36.98
C THR A 36 -23.92 29.31 36.65
N ARG A 37 -24.01 30.03 35.55
CA ARG A 37 -25.29 30.48 34.97
C ARG A 37 -25.79 29.40 34.00
N ILE A 38 -26.81 28.70 34.44
CA ILE A 38 -27.70 27.89 33.61
C ILE A 38 -28.68 28.84 32.92
N ILE A 39 -28.65 28.91 31.60
CA ILE A 39 -29.70 29.61 30.84
C ILE A 39 -30.66 28.53 30.34
N ASN A 40 -31.80 28.43 31.00
CA ASN A 40 -33.00 27.73 30.51
C ASN A 40 -33.63 28.60 29.41
N HIS A 41 -33.68 28.07 28.19
CA HIS A 41 -34.61 28.56 27.17
C HIS A 41 -35.88 27.70 27.19
N THR A 42 -36.92 28.31 27.72
CA THR A 42 -38.32 27.87 27.71
C THR A 42 -38.88 27.87 26.29
N LEU A 43 -39.57 26.79 25.99
CA LEU A 43 -40.43 26.58 24.84
C LEU A 43 -41.51 27.66 24.75
N GLY A 44 -41.59 28.38 23.65
CA GLY A 44 -42.71 29.25 23.28
C GLY A 44 -43.65 28.54 22.33
N THR A 45 -44.90 28.47 22.73
CA THR A 45 -46.06 27.99 21.97
C THR A 45 -46.44 28.94 20.83
N PRO A 46 -46.99 28.43 19.71
CA PRO A 46 -47.45 29.26 18.58
C PRO A 46 -48.86 29.84 18.84
N PRO A 47 -49.21 31.02 18.25
CA PRO A 47 -50.57 31.59 18.31
C PRO A 47 -51.51 31.01 17.24
N PRO A 48 -52.84 31.25 17.39
CA PRO A 48 -53.88 30.41 16.85
C PRO A 48 -54.36 30.78 15.44
N GLU A 49 -55.02 29.78 14.83
CA GLU A 49 -55.72 29.81 13.56
C GLU A 49 -56.91 30.79 13.50
N SER A 50 -57.15 31.31 12.29
CA SER A 50 -58.46 31.74 11.81
C SER A 50 -58.48 31.53 10.29
N GLY A 51 -59.32 30.86 9.64
CA GLY A 51 -60.64 30.36 9.80
C GLY A 51 -61.31 30.22 8.43
N LYS A 52 -62.02 29.10 8.24
CA LYS A 52 -63.15 28.91 7.30
C LYS A 52 -62.84 28.70 5.81
N THR A 53 -63.35 27.78 5.10
CA THR A 53 -64.39 26.75 5.09
C THR A 53 -64.47 26.21 3.67
N ASN A 54 -64.61 24.92 3.46
CA ASN A 54 -65.71 24.23 2.79
C ASN A 54 -65.25 22.89 2.21
N GLU A 55 -65.73 21.83 2.84
CA GLU A 55 -66.10 20.57 2.19
C GLU A 55 -67.48 20.72 1.53
N PRO A 56 -67.95 19.84 0.70
CA PRO A 56 -68.07 18.38 0.80
C PRO A 56 -67.84 17.65 -0.55
N ASP A 57 -67.88 16.37 -0.76
CA ASP A 57 -68.64 15.25 -0.26
C ASP A 57 -68.15 13.94 -0.87
N GLN A 58 -68.52 12.88 -0.23
CA GLN A 58 -68.33 11.45 -0.39
C GLN A 58 -68.64 10.83 -1.75
N SER A 59 -68.03 9.70 -2.03
CA SER A 59 -68.63 8.37 -2.20
C SER A 59 -67.55 7.34 -2.51
N GLU A 60 -67.25 6.44 -1.59
CA GLU A 60 -67.63 5.05 -1.39
C GLU A 60 -67.84 4.23 -2.69
N ILE A 61 -67.16 3.12 -2.78
CA ILE A 61 -67.62 1.72 -2.91
C ILE A 61 -66.40 0.84 -3.16
N SER A 62 -65.91 0.07 -2.16
CA SER A 62 -66.12 -1.36 -1.87
C SER A 62 -65.77 -2.27 -3.06
N SER A 63 -65.04 -3.27 -2.95
CA SER A 63 -64.82 -4.44 -2.14
C SER A 63 -64.31 -5.62 -2.97
N GLN A 64 -63.58 -6.48 -2.28
CA GLN A 64 -63.47 -7.95 -2.47
C GLN A 64 -62.55 -8.45 -3.60
N SER A 65 -61.45 -9.11 -3.25
CA SER A 65 -61.21 -10.43 -2.64
C SER A 65 -61.08 -11.58 -3.65
N ASN A 66 -60.12 -12.41 -3.29
CA ASN A 66 -59.92 -13.84 -3.54
C ASN A 66 -58.83 -14.18 -4.57
N GLU A 67 -57.77 -14.75 -4.04
CA GLU A 67 -57.48 -16.15 -3.73
C GLU A 67 -57.03 -17.00 -4.91
N THR A 68 -55.84 -17.56 -4.66
CA THR A 68 -55.41 -18.94 -4.97
C THR A 68 -55.29 -19.37 -6.42
N ASP A 69 -54.18 -19.82 -6.86
CA ASP A 69 -53.73 -21.21 -6.86
C ASP A 69 -52.39 -21.40 -7.61
N GLN A 70 -51.54 -22.14 -6.98
CA GLN A 70 -50.56 -22.98 -7.69
C GLN A 70 -51.31 -24.24 -8.20
N PRO A 71 -50.86 -24.88 -9.26
CA PRO A 71 -50.26 -26.19 -9.05
C PRO A 71 -49.02 -26.54 -9.93
N THR A 72 -48.21 -27.33 -9.31
CA THR A 72 -47.30 -28.40 -9.69
C THR A 72 -47.51 -29.12 -11.04
N GLU A 73 -46.35 -29.61 -11.49
CA GLU A 73 -46.02 -30.89 -12.12
C GLU A 73 -45.85 -30.98 -13.65
N THR A 74 -44.59 -31.43 -13.90
CA THR A 74 -44.17 -32.53 -14.81
C THR A 74 -44.51 -32.51 -16.28
N GLY A 75 -43.47 -32.72 -17.06
CA GLY A 75 -43.60 -33.17 -18.46
C GLY A 75 -42.29 -33.24 -19.21
N GLN A 76 -41.57 -34.35 -19.06
CA GLN A 76 -40.53 -34.79 -19.99
C GLN A 76 -41.16 -34.94 -21.41
N ILE A 77 -40.37 -34.68 -22.44
CA ILE A 77 -40.27 -35.54 -23.62
C ILE A 77 -39.02 -35.13 -24.45
N GLU A 78 -38.26 -36.15 -24.70
CA GLU A 78 -37.14 -36.39 -25.58
C GLU A 78 -37.30 -35.98 -27.06
N LYS A 79 -36.16 -35.80 -27.64
CA LYS A 79 -35.50 -36.40 -28.85
C LYS A 79 -34.86 -35.31 -29.70
N ALA A 80 -33.67 -35.37 -29.97
CA ALA A 80 -32.65 -36.26 -30.57
C ALA A 80 -32.09 -35.70 -31.88
N VAL A 81 -30.80 -35.92 -32.08
CA VAL A 81 -30.08 -36.23 -33.32
C VAL A 81 -29.31 -35.05 -33.91
N LYS A 82 -28.04 -35.08 -34.22
CA LYS A 82 -26.90 -36.04 -34.43
C LYS A 82 -25.62 -35.24 -34.60
N ASN A 83 -24.58 -35.77 -34.06
CA ASN A 83 -23.28 -36.22 -34.63
C ASN A 83 -22.46 -35.23 -35.46
N ASP A 84 -21.23 -34.99 -34.99
CA ASP A 84 -20.04 -35.58 -35.59
C ASP A 84 -18.82 -35.42 -34.68
N SER A 85 -18.22 -36.57 -34.36
CA SER A 85 -16.81 -36.72 -33.88
C SER A 85 -15.93 -37.20 -35.02
N PRO A 86 -14.61 -37.00 -34.96
CA PRO A 86 -13.75 -38.12 -35.16
C PRO A 86 -12.67 -38.34 -34.08
N GLU A 87 -12.65 -39.55 -33.68
CA GLU A 87 -11.57 -40.54 -33.67
C GLU A 87 -10.48 -40.42 -32.61
N GLN A 88 -10.57 -41.40 -31.76
CA GLN A 88 -9.57 -41.96 -30.87
C GLN A 88 -8.46 -42.65 -31.64
N THR A 89 -7.24 -42.53 -31.18
CA THR A 89 -6.23 -43.58 -31.35
C THR A 89 -5.87 -44.11 -29.96
N VAL A 90 -6.16 -45.38 -29.82
CA VAL A 90 -5.80 -46.28 -28.72
C VAL A 90 -4.41 -46.78 -28.99
N GLU A 91 -3.48 -46.62 -28.07
CA GLU A 91 -2.24 -47.42 -28.07
C GLU A 91 -2.25 -48.37 -26.87
N SER A 92 -2.14 -49.62 -27.27
CA SER A 92 -2.15 -50.82 -26.46
C SER A 92 -0.87 -50.98 -25.62
N LYS A 93 -1.07 -51.46 -24.41
CA LYS A 93 -0.03 -52.02 -23.55
C LYS A 93 0.49 -53.32 -24.15
N GLU A 94 1.76 -53.41 -24.37
CA GLU A 94 2.50 -54.67 -24.46
C GLU A 94 3.22 -54.93 -23.15
N GLU A 95 2.88 -56.06 -22.55
CA GLU A 95 3.60 -56.70 -21.43
C GLU A 95 4.80 -57.45 -22.02
N GLU A 96 6.00 -57.00 -21.68
CA GLU A 96 7.23 -57.74 -22.00
C GLU A 96 7.60 -58.64 -20.81
N GLN A 97 7.48 -59.95 -21.05
CA GLN A 97 7.92 -61.02 -20.16
C GLN A 97 9.43 -61.09 -20.16
N THR A 98 10.04 -60.96 -19.00
CA THR A 98 11.46 -61.23 -18.78
C THR A 98 11.67 -62.71 -18.62
N GLU A 99 12.38 -63.34 -19.60
CA GLU A 99 12.98 -64.67 -19.45
C GLU A 99 14.28 -64.55 -18.65
N GLU A 100 14.41 -65.44 -17.64
CA GLU A 100 15.65 -65.67 -16.90
C GLU A 100 16.66 -66.41 -17.78
N PRO A 101 17.95 -66.03 -17.82
CA PRO A 101 18.98 -66.86 -18.44
C PRO A 101 19.53 -67.90 -17.45
N LYS A 102 19.65 -69.14 -17.95
CA LYS A 102 20.21 -70.28 -17.28
C LYS A 102 21.67 -70.05 -16.88
N GLU A 103 21.99 -70.55 -15.68
CA GLU A 103 23.35 -70.76 -15.18
C GLU A 103 24.12 -71.69 -16.05
N GLU A 104 25.26 -71.25 -16.58
CA GLU A 104 26.36 -72.13 -17.09
C GLU A 104 27.48 -72.11 -16.05
N GLU A 105 27.90 -73.24 -15.59
CA GLU A 105 29.03 -73.44 -14.68
C GLU A 105 30.34 -73.00 -15.34
N PRO A 106 31.30 -72.43 -14.58
CA PRO A 106 32.55 -71.98 -15.16
C PRO A 106 33.58 -73.11 -15.27
N GLU A 107 34.19 -73.17 -16.42
CA GLU A 107 35.43 -73.95 -16.66
C GLU A 107 36.56 -73.28 -15.84
N GLU A 108 37.33 -74.12 -15.14
CA GLU A 108 38.57 -73.73 -14.42
C GLU A 108 39.65 -73.35 -15.46
N GLU A 109 39.97 -72.04 -15.50
CA GLU A 109 41.23 -71.59 -16.11
C GLU A 109 42.19 -71.08 -15.02
N GLN A 110 43.41 -71.52 -15.19
CA GLN A 110 44.57 -71.45 -14.31
C GLN A 110 44.93 -70.00 -13.86
N GLU A 111 45.32 -69.94 -12.60
CA GLU A 111 45.94 -68.76 -11.97
C GLU A 111 47.17 -68.27 -12.75
N GLY A 112 47.02 -67.14 -13.39
CA GLY A 112 48.10 -66.22 -13.72
C GLY A 112 48.13 -65.10 -12.66
N ASP A 113 49.16 -65.14 -11.78
CA ASP A 113 49.42 -64.17 -10.75
C ASP A 113 49.82 -62.82 -11.37
N THR A 114 48.79 -62.01 -11.73
CA THR A 114 48.96 -60.61 -12.00
C THR A 114 48.32 -59.84 -10.84
N LYS A 115 49.13 -59.37 -9.90
CA LYS A 115 48.75 -58.37 -8.92
C LYS A 115 48.24 -57.14 -9.67
N GLU A 116 46.93 -57.03 -9.89
CA GLU A 116 46.28 -55.77 -10.19
C GLU A 116 46.49 -54.84 -9.01
N ASP A 117 47.30 -53.79 -9.23
CA ASP A 117 47.48 -52.69 -8.28
C ASP A 117 46.07 -52.06 -8.09
N LEU A 118 45.38 -52.41 -6.99
CA LEU A 118 44.14 -51.75 -6.57
C LEU A 118 44.39 -50.25 -6.59
N PRO A 119 43.50 -49.43 -7.17
CA PRO A 119 43.69 -48.01 -7.24
C PRO A 119 43.90 -47.46 -5.85
N LYS A 120 45.09 -46.81 -5.63
CA LYS A 120 45.48 -46.25 -4.34
C LYS A 120 44.42 -45.26 -3.88
N GLU A 121 43.70 -45.57 -2.78
CA GLU A 121 42.72 -44.71 -2.17
C GLU A 121 43.39 -43.46 -1.62
N TYR A 122 42.82 -42.25 -1.87
CA TYR A 122 43.37 -41.02 -1.36
C TYR A 122 43.28 -40.99 0.18
N THR A 123 44.42 -40.76 0.85
CA THR A 123 44.55 -40.75 2.32
C THR A 123 44.85 -39.41 2.93
N GLY A 124 45.13 -38.37 2.10
CA GLY A 124 45.38 -37.01 2.54
C GLY A 124 44.10 -36.26 2.98
N ASN A 125 44.30 -34.99 3.35
CA ASN A 125 43.21 -34.11 3.77
C ASN A 125 42.76 -33.21 2.61
N ILE A 126 41.48 -32.73 2.68
CA ILE A 126 40.93 -31.73 1.78
C ILE A 126 40.83 -30.39 2.57
N ILE A 127 41.51 -29.36 2.08
CA ILE A 127 41.45 -28.00 2.65
C ILE A 127 40.56 -27.15 1.75
N LEU A 128 39.54 -26.52 2.33
CA LEU A 128 38.68 -25.56 1.63
C LEU A 128 39.23 -24.14 1.87
N ASP A 129 39.06 -23.28 0.86
CA ASP A 129 39.38 -21.84 0.96
C ASP A 129 38.48 -21.13 2.01
N VAL A 130 37.24 -21.63 2.21
CA VAL A 130 36.35 -21.17 3.28
C VAL A 130 35.60 -22.34 3.91
N LYS A 131 35.36 -22.30 5.24
CA LYS A 131 34.53 -23.28 5.96
C LYS A 131 33.13 -22.75 6.24
N GLU A 132 32.97 -21.43 6.22
CA GLU A 132 31.70 -20.74 6.36
C GLU A 132 31.59 -19.69 5.25
N LEU A 133 30.44 -19.62 4.60
CA LEU A 133 30.19 -18.77 3.44
C LEU A 133 28.83 -18.09 3.60
N SER A 134 28.79 -16.77 3.46
CA SER A 134 27.53 -16.01 3.39
C SER A 134 27.32 -15.49 1.98
N LEU A 135 26.15 -15.75 1.41
CA LEU A 135 25.74 -15.34 0.06
C LEU A 135 24.37 -14.66 0.12
N LYS A 136 24.09 -13.82 -0.86
CA LYS A 136 22.73 -13.37 -1.15
C LYS A 136 22.04 -14.33 -2.12
N GLN A 137 20.74 -14.42 -2.06
CA GLN A 137 19.96 -15.19 -3.03
C GLN A 137 20.25 -14.69 -4.46
N GLY A 138 20.58 -15.62 -5.34
CA GLY A 138 21.00 -15.34 -6.73
C GLY A 138 22.51 -15.34 -6.95
N ASP A 139 23.32 -15.17 -5.88
CA ASP A 139 24.78 -15.15 -5.98
C ASP A 139 25.35 -16.51 -6.39
N THR A 140 26.57 -16.45 -6.91
CA THR A 140 27.41 -17.62 -7.17
C THR A 140 28.75 -17.50 -6.49
N TYR A 141 29.33 -18.63 -6.03
CA TYR A 141 30.65 -18.69 -5.42
C TYR A 141 31.42 -19.91 -5.91
N GLN A 142 32.69 -19.75 -6.20
CA GLN A 142 33.60 -20.84 -6.53
C GLN A 142 34.29 -21.34 -5.26
N LEU A 143 33.78 -22.43 -4.67
CA LEU A 143 34.42 -23.09 -3.53
C LEU A 143 35.66 -23.85 -4.03
N LYS A 144 36.83 -23.46 -3.53
CA LYS A 144 38.10 -24.09 -3.89
C LYS A 144 38.49 -25.14 -2.86
N ALA A 145 38.87 -26.31 -3.34
CA ALA A 145 39.40 -27.38 -2.51
C ALA A 145 40.83 -27.71 -2.94
N THR A 146 41.72 -27.75 -1.99
CA THR A 146 43.14 -28.11 -2.17
C THR A 146 43.43 -29.40 -1.43
N LEU A 147 44.16 -30.31 -2.07
CA LEU A 147 44.60 -31.57 -1.48
C LEU A 147 45.94 -31.38 -0.78
N THR A 148 46.10 -32.00 0.39
CA THR A 148 47.37 -31.90 1.15
C THR A 148 48.45 -32.86 0.61
N GLU A 149 48.04 -33.85 -0.16
CA GLU A 149 48.91 -34.81 -0.80
C GLU A 149 48.58 -34.95 -2.27
N ASP A 150 49.52 -35.38 -3.11
CA ASP A 150 49.28 -35.64 -4.52
C ASP A 150 48.27 -36.77 -4.69
N ASN A 151 47.23 -36.50 -5.43
CA ASN A 151 46.23 -37.52 -5.80
C ASN A 151 46.80 -38.40 -6.91
N LYS A 152 47.27 -39.61 -6.56
CA LYS A 152 47.81 -40.63 -7.48
C LYS A 152 46.69 -41.51 -8.07
N SER A 153 45.43 -41.28 -7.69
CA SER A 153 44.27 -42.01 -8.23
C SER A 153 43.56 -41.18 -9.29
N ASP A 154 42.87 -41.81 -10.21
CA ASP A 154 41.99 -41.16 -11.19
C ASP A 154 40.71 -40.59 -10.59
N SER A 155 40.56 -40.71 -9.26
CA SER A 155 39.39 -40.22 -8.52
C SER A 155 39.32 -38.70 -8.53
N LYS A 156 38.10 -38.18 -8.76
CA LYS A 156 37.82 -36.72 -8.80
C LYS A 156 37.12 -36.27 -7.51
N LEU A 157 37.39 -35.04 -7.10
CA LEU A 157 36.64 -34.38 -6.00
C LEU A 157 35.13 -34.43 -6.29
N SER A 158 34.37 -34.84 -5.30
CA SER A 158 32.90 -34.85 -5.33
C SER A 158 32.36 -33.76 -4.44
N TYR A 159 31.52 -32.89 -5.00
CA TYR A 159 30.82 -31.82 -4.30
C TYR A 159 29.35 -32.17 -4.19
N LYS A 160 28.80 -32.17 -2.98
CA LYS A 160 27.38 -32.45 -2.70
C LYS A 160 26.80 -31.46 -1.71
N THR A 161 25.58 -31.02 -1.95
CA THR A 161 24.81 -30.25 -0.97
C THR A 161 23.82 -31.14 -0.23
N ASN A 162 23.58 -30.85 1.03
CA ASN A 162 22.54 -31.49 1.83
C ASN A 162 21.14 -30.94 1.52
N ASN A 163 21.03 -29.77 0.84
CA ASN A 163 19.75 -29.17 0.50
C ASN A 163 19.75 -28.47 -0.88
N LYS A 164 19.28 -29.21 -1.90
CA LYS A 164 19.20 -28.71 -3.29
C LYS A 164 18.16 -27.61 -3.49
N LYS A 165 17.24 -27.38 -2.53
CA LYS A 165 16.27 -26.26 -2.59
C LYS A 165 16.93 -24.95 -2.23
N ILE A 166 17.93 -24.97 -1.34
CA ILE A 166 18.65 -23.78 -0.87
C ILE A 166 19.80 -23.44 -1.82
N LEU A 167 20.60 -24.39 -2.23
CA LEU A 167 21.70 -24.17 -3.18
C LEU A 167 21.95 -25.38 -4.06
N THR A 168 22.57 -25.14 -5.20
CA THR A 168 23.21 -26.18 -6.02
C THR A 168 24.72 -26.03 -6.00
N VAL A 169 25.43 -27.14 -6.20
CA VAL A 169 26.88 -27.15 -6.38
C VAL A 169 27.25 -28.03 -7.55
N THR A 170 28.12 -27.55 -8.41
CA THR A 170 28.65 -28.32 -9.55
C THR A 170 29.82 -29.19 -9.12
N GLN A 171 30.22 -30.18 -9.94
CA GLN A 171 31.42 -30.99 -9.71
C GLN A 171 32.73 -30.18 -9.81
N LYS A 172 32.65 -28.94 -10.28
CA LYS A 172 33.77 -27.97 -10.25
C LYS A 172 33.76 -27.09 -9.01
N GLY A 173 32.82 -27.31 -8.06
CA GLY A 173 32.72 -26.53 -6.83
C GLY A 173 32.00 -25.18 -6.97
N VAL A 174 31.34 -24.90 -8.12
CA VAL A 174 30.54 -23.67 -8.26
C VAL A 174 29.24 -23.82 -7.51
N ILE A 175 29.06 -23.05 -6.46
CA ILE A 175 27.84 -22.93 -5.66
C ILE A 175 26.94 -21.86 -6.32
N LYS A 176 25.62 -22.15 -6.45
CA LYS A 176 24.59 -21.16 -6.81
C LYS A 176 23.55 -21.08 -5.71
N ALA A 177 23.37 -19.91 -5.14
CA ALA A 177 22.39 -19.60 -4.10
C ALA A 177 20.98 -19.49 -4.72
N LEU A 178 20.06 -20.41 -4.36
CA LEU A 178 18.72 -20.49 -4.95
C LEU A 178 17.66 -19.87 -4.06
N HIS A 179 17.72 -20.14 -2.74
CA HIS A 179 16.76 -19.69 -1.76
C HIS A 179 17.47 -19.34 -0.46
N TRP A 180 16.93 -18.41 0.31
CA TRP A 180 17.48 -18.09 1.63
C TRP A 180 17.36 -19.28 2.60
N GLY A 181 18.29 -19.36 3.53
CA GLY A 181 18.40 -20.47 4.49
C GLY A 181 19.82 -20.98 4.64
N GLU A 182 19.99 -22.08 5.37
CA GLU A 182 21.29 -22.72 5.61
C GLU A 182 21.39 -24.07 4.86
N ALA A 183 22.54 -24.31 4.27
CA ALA A 183 22.89 -25.58 3.68
C ALA A 183 24.38 -25.86 3.86
N THR A 184 24.76 -27.15 3.77
CA THR A 184 26.15 -27.59 3.85
C THR A 184 26.58 -28.18 2.52
N VAL A 185 27.72 -27.71 2.02
CA VAL A 185 28.41 -28.35 0.89
C VAL A 185 29.49 -29.25 1.44
N THR A 186 29.35 -30.55 1.18
CA THR A 186 30.36 -31.57 1.50
C THR A 186 31.24 -31.79 0.30
N VAL A 187 32.57 -31.77 0.49
CA VAL A 187 33.57 -32.10 -0.51
C VAL A 187 34.27 -33.36 -0.06
N SER A 188 34.36 -34.34 -0.95
CA SER A 188 34.96 -35.66 -0.64
C SER A 188 35.83 -36.19 -1.78
N LEU A 189 36.84 -36.99 -1.39
CA LEU A 189 37.70 -37.75 -2.28
C LEU A 189 38.13 -39.01 -1.52
N GLY A 190 37.72 -40.20 -1.97
CA GLY A 190 37.90 -41.43 -1.23
C GLY A 190 37.26 -41.36 0.17
N LYS A 191 38.02 -41.65 1.22
CA LYS A 191 37.59 -41.54 2.63
C LYS A 191 37.68 -40.11 3.17
N ALA A 192 38.46 -39.22 2.55
CA ALA A 192 38.62 -37.84 2.98
C ALA A 192 37.34 -37.04 2.73
N LYS A 193 36.92 -36.29 3.75
CA LYS A 193 35.72 -35.44 3.69
C LYS A 193 35.96 -34.13 4.45
N THR A 194 35.44 -33.03 3.90
CA THR A 194 35.37 -31.72 4.57
C THR A 194 34.05 -31.06 4.18
N ALA A 195 33.69 -29.97 4.88
CA ALA A 195 32.42 -29.31 4.64
C ALA A 195 32.55 -27.79 4.76
N CYS A 196 31.75 -27.08 3.96
CA CYS A 196 31.51 -25.65 4.05
C CYS A 196 30.05 -25.41 4.44
N LYS A 197 29.82 -24.66 5.54
CA LYS A 197 28.49 -24.18 5.92
C LYS A 197 28.18 -22.94 5.07
N VAL A 198 27.04 -22.93 4.40
CA VAL A 198 26.59 -21.83 3.54
C VAL A 198 25.30 -21.25 4.10
N THR A 199 25.32 -19.95 4.41
CA THR A 199 24.15 -19.18 4.80
C THR A 199 23.75 -18.25 3.66
N ILE A 200 22.50 -18.34 3.20
CA ILE A 200 21.97 -17.51 2.13
C ILE A 200 20.92 -16.58 2.72
N THR A 201 21.03 -15.30 2.41
CA THR A 201 20.05 -14.27 2.81
C THR A 201 19.34 -13.69 1.61
N LYS A 202 18.13 -13.16 1.83
CA LYS A 202 17.34 -12.42 0.84
C LYS A 202 16.94 -11.08 1.46
N ASP A 203 17.39 -9.99 0.85
CA ASP A 203 16.93 -8.64 1.18
C ASP A 203 16.05 -8.13 0.04
N LEU A 204 14.89 -7.62 0.38
CA LEU A 204 13.94 -7.05 -0.56
C LEU A 204 13.35 -5.78 0.02
N SER A 205 13.26 -4.73 -0.78
CA SER A 205 12.57 -3.51 -0.38
C SER A 205 11.51 -3.14 -1.39
N ILE A 206 10.35 -2.70 -0.88
CA ILE A 206 9.27 -2.10 -1.67
C ILE A 206 8.98 -0.70 -1.15
N THR A 207 8.84 0.24 -2.08
CA THR A 207 8.48 1.63 -1.77
C THR A 207 7.02 1.86 -2.16
N ILE A 208 6.23 2.33 -1.20
CA ILE A 208 4.82 2.65 -1.40
C ILE A 208 4.64 4.15 -1.30
N SER A 209 4.00 4.74 -2.31
CA SER A 209 3.53 6.12 -2.28
C SER A 209 2.05 6.17 -1.99
N ALA A 210 1.64 7.12 -1.16
CA ALA A 210 0.23 7.43 -0.93
C ALA A 210 -0.02 8.91 -1.18
N ALA A 211 -1.11 9.23 -1.88
CA ALA A 211 -1.55 10.59 -2.10
C ALA A 211 -3.03 10.75 -1.72
N GLY A 212 -3.46 11.99 -1.57
CA GLY A 212 -4.76 12.34 -1.04
C GLY A 212 -5.93 12.16 -2.02
N ASP A 213 -6.99 12.94 -1.81
CA ASP A 213 -8.27 12.80 -2.49
C ASP A 213 -8.17 13.15 -3.97
N CYS A 214 -8.44 12.17 -4.84
CA CYS A 214 -8.50 12.30 -6.28
C CYS A 214 -9.96 12.26 -6.75
N THR A 215 -10.48 13.44 -7.11
CA THR A 215 -11.82 13.61 -7.67
C THR A 215 -11.68 13.98 -9.15
N LEU A 216 -11.59 12.95 -10.03
CA LEU A 216 -11.46 13.15 -11.48
C LEU A 216 -12.81 13.46 -12.11
N SER A 217 -13.46 14.51 -11.62
CA SER A 217 -14.85 14.82 -11.89
C SER A 217 -15.21 16.25 -11.50
N SER A 218 -16.47 16.61 -11.68
CA SER A 218 -17.05 17.86 -11.21
C SER A 218 -18.50 17.65 -10.79
N ASP A 219 -19.02 18.50 -9.90
CA ASP A 219 -20.46 18.64 -9.73
C ASP A 219 -21.03 19.53 -10.83
N ILE A 220 -22.25 19.25 -11.24
CA ILE A 220 -22.99 20.07 -12.26
C ILE A 220 -23.23 21.51 -11.80
N LYS A 221 -23.16 21.77 -10.50
CA LYS A 221 -23.30 23.11 -9.89
C LYS A 221 -22.02 23.94 -10.00
N GLN A 222 -20.89 23.33 -10.36
CA GLN A 222 -19.62 24.06 -10.46
C GLN A 222 -19.60 24.93 -11.73
N PRO A 223 -19.01 26.15 -11.63
CA PRO A 223 -18.98 27.09 -12.76
C PRO A 223 -18.23 26.50 -13.96
N ALA A 224 -18.78 26.69 -15.14
CA ALA A 224 -18.11 26.36 -16.39
C ALA A 224 -16.85 27.23 -16.57
N GLY A 225 -15.90 26.71 -17.33
CA GLY A 225 -14.62 27.38 -17.64
C GLY A 225 -13.49 27.10 -16.66
N VAL A 226 -13.80 26.80 -15.38
CA VAL A 226 -12.80 26.58 -14.31
C VAL A 226 -12.93 25.21 -13.62
N ASN A 227 -13.97 24.46 -13.89
CA ASN A 227 -14.16 23.11 -13.33
C ASN A 227 -13.26 22.08 -14.04
N PHE A 228 -13.19 20.86 -13.48
CA PHE A 228 -12.34 19.78 -13.97
C PHE A 228 -12.58 19.47 -15.47
N PHE A 229 -13.84 19.36 -15.89
CA PHE A 229 -14.17 19.10 -17.30
C PHE A 229 -13.68 20.19 -18.24
N SER A 230 -13.76 21.44 -17.81
CA SER A 230 -13.30 22.58 -18.62
C SER A 230 -11.79 22.57 -18.81
N VAL A 231 -11.05 22.25 -17.72
CA VAL A 231 -9.60 22.10 -17.79
C VAL A 231 -9.23 20.89 -18.66
N TYR A 232 -9.88 19.74 -18.47
CA TYR A 232 -9.67 18.55 -19.31
C TYR A 232 -9.90 18.85 -20.80
N LYS A 233 -11.03 19.52 -21.14
CA LYS A 233 -11.35 19.92 -22.52
C LYS A 233 -10.27 20.82 -23.13
N LYS A 234 -9.68 21.70 -22.31
CA LYS A 234 -8.61 22.61 -22.74
C LYS A 234 -7.30 21.88 -23.00
N GLN A 235 -6.91 20.97 -22.08
CA GLN A 235 -5.62 20.28 -22.13
C GLN A 235 -5.63 19.14 -23.17
N LYS A 236 -6.77 18.42 -23.31
CA LYS A 236 -6.96 17.29 -24.24
C LYS A 236 -6.02 16.09 -24.02
N GLU A 237 -5.35 16.03 -22.88
CA GLU A 237 -4.36 15.01 -22.55
C GLU A 237 -4.60 14.47 -21.15
N ASP A 238 -4.72 13.15 -21.01
CA ASP A 238 -4.86 12.49 -19.72
C ASP A 238 -3.60 12.66 -18.87
N SER A 239 -2.42 12.65 -19.48
CA SER A 239 -1.11 12.82 -18.84
C SER A 239 -0.92 14.18 -18.15
N TYR A 240 -1.69 15.21 -18.53
CA TYR A 240 -1.58 16.56 -17.97
C TYR A 240 -1.71 16.56 -16.44
N PHE A 241 -2.68 15.83 -15.90
CA PHE A 241 -3.09 15.93 -14.50
C PHE A 241 -2.01 15.44 -13.51
N PHE A 242 -1.28 14.38 -13.86
CA PHE A 242 -0.22 13.83 -13.00
C PHE A 242 1.20 14.15 -13.50
N LYS A 243 1.34 14.93 -14.57
CA LYS A 243 2.63 15.23 -15.24
C LYS A 243 3.75 15.59 -14.25
N ASN A 244 3.45 16.42 -13.25
CA ASN A 244 4.47 16.96 -12.34
C ASN A 244 4.83 15.99 -11.20
N VAL A 245 4.09 14.90 -11.02
CA VAL A 245 4.30 13.88 -9.98
C VAL A 245 4.59 12.50 -10.55
N LYS A 246 4.32 12.26 -11.83
CA LYS A 246 4.50 10.99 -12.52
C LYS A 246 5.88 10.38 -12.26
N SER A 247 6.95 11.15 -12.41
CA SER A 247 8.32 10.67 -12.19
C SER A 247 8.63 10.25 -10.74
N ILE A 248 7.77 10.60 -9.78
CA ILE A 248 7.85 10.15 -8.39
C ILE A 248 7.19 8.77 -8.28
N PHE A 249 6.00 8.62 -8.85
CA PHE A 249 5.21 7.40 -8.84
C PHE A 249 5.83 6.27 -9.71
N GLU A 250 6.46 6.61 -10.84
CA GLU A 250 7.20 5.63 -11.66
C GLU A 250 8.44 5.03 -10.97
N LYS A 251 8.88 5.61 -9.86
CA LYS A 251 10.07 5.14 -9.12
C LYS A 251 9.74 4.34 -7.88
N ASP A 252 8.48 4.33 -7.48
CA ASP A 252 8.01 3.47 -6.40
C ASP A 252 7.54 2.12 -6.94
N ASP A 253 7.02 1.29 -6.06
CA ASP A 253 6.56 -0.06 -6.38
C ASP A 253 5.03 -0.15 -6.34
N LEU A 254 4.38 0.81 -5.70
CA LEU A 254 2.93 0.90 -5.57
C LEU A 254 2.50 2.30 -5.17
N THR A 255 1.72 2.96 -5.99
CA THR A 255 1.04 4.21 -5.66
C THR A 255 -0.43 3.98 -5.34
N ILE A 256 -0.88 4.48 -4.19
CA ILE A 256 -2.27 4.38 -3.71
C ILE A 256 -2.85 5.79 -3.54
N VAL A 257 -4.06 6.02 -4.08
CA VAL A 257 -4.83 7.27 -3.87
C VAL A 257 -6.26 6.96 -3.39
N ASN A 258 -6.91 7.92 -2.73
CA ASN A 258 -8.37 7.83 -2.53
C ASN A 258 -9.08 8.32 -3.78
N PHE A 259 -9.88 7.45 -4.41
CA PHE A 259 -10.71 7.84 -5.55
C PHE A 259 -12.08 8.31 -5.06
N GLU A 260 -12.33 9.62 -5.12
CA GLU A 260 -13.51 10.25 -4.57
C GLU A 260 -14.44 10.79 -5.67
N GLY A 261 -15.53 10.07 -5.91
CA GLY A 261 -16.47 10.35 -6.99
C GLY A 261 -16.82 9.13 -7.82
N THR A 262 -17.45 9.33 -8.98
CA THR A 262 -17.84 8.25 -9.87
C THR A 262 -17.36 8.46 -11.31
N LEU A 263 -17.08 7.36 -12.02
CA LEU A 263 -16.77 7.34 -13.45
C LEU A 263 -17.92 6.65 -14.20
N SER A 264 -18.92 7.43 -14.64
CA SER A 264 -20.11 6.88 -15.27
C SER A 264 -20.79 7.90 -16.18
N GLY A 265 -21.41 7.42 -17.24
CA GLY A 265 -22.37 8.18 -18.05
C GLY A 265 -23.83 7.99 -17.59
N ARG A 266 -24.08 7.14 -16.55
CA ARG A 266 -25.41 6.69 -16.13
C ARG A 266 -25.74 7.10 -14.70
N GLY A 267 -26.98 6.90 -14.30
CA GLY A 267 -27.43 7.14 -12.93
C GLY A 267 -28.04 8.52 -12.73
N LYS A 268 -28.80 8.66 -11.63
CA LYS A 268 -29.42 9.90 -11.19
C LYS A 268 -28.57 10.52 -10.10
N ARG A 269 -28.34 11.85 -10.19
CA ARG A 269 -27.62 12.60 -9.15
C ARG A 269 -28.33 12.45 -7.80
N ALA A 270 -27.56 12.10 -6.78
CA ALA A 270 -28.06 12.04 -5.40
C ALA A 270 -28.46 13.43 -4.93
N ASP A 271 -29.47 13.50 -4.06
CA ASP A 271 -29.91 14.74 -3.42
C ASP A 271 -29.00 15.06 -2.25
N LYS A 272 -27.87 15.70 -2.58
CA LYS A 272 -26.84 16.15 -1.64
C LYS A 272 -26.18 17.43 -2.16
N GLN A 273 -25.47 18.11 -1.28
CA GLN A 273 -24.84 19.38 -1.61
C GLN A 273 -23.89 19.25 -2.83
N TRP A 274 -23.01 18.29 -2.80
CA TRP A 274 -22.03 18.01 -3.86
C TRP A 274 -22.17 16.55 -4.31
N ALA A 275 -22.15 16.32 -5.62
CA ALA A 275 -22.15 15.00 -6.21
C ALA A 275 -21.24 14.97 -7.45
N PHE A 276 -20.24 14.10 -7.43
CA PHE A 276 -19.14 14.11 -8.38
C PHE A 276 -19.27 12.99 -9.40
N ARG A 277 -19.24 13.37 -10.69
CA ARG A 277 -19.27 12.42 -11.79
C ARG A 277 -18.28 12.81 -12.89
N GLY A 278 -17.38 11.88 -13.21
CA GLY A 278 -16.43 11.96 -14.32
C GLY A 278 -16.84 11.02 -15.46
N LYS A 279 -16.18 11.15 -16.60
CA LYS A 279 -16.34 10.22 -17.73
C LYS A 279 -15.61 8.91 -17.41
N PRO A 280 -16.11 7.74 -17.87
CA PRO A 280 -15.38 6.47 -17.73
C PRO A 280 -13.95 6.52 -18.27
N SER A 281 -13.71 7.28 -19.35
CA SER A 281 -12.37 7.45 -19.94
C SER A 281 -11.37 8.14 -19.02
N PHE A 282 -11.80 8.90 -18.00
CA PHE A 282 -10.90 9.60 -17.07
C PHE A 282 -10.07 8.65 -16.21
N ILE A 283 -10.39 7.36 -16.20
CA ILE A 283 -9.52 6.33 -15.59
C ILE A 283 -8.11 6.33 -16.20
N GLN A 284 -7.95 6.75 -17.45
CA GLN A 284 -6.65 6.84 -18.11
C GLN A 284 -5.74 7.87 -17.43
N ILE A 285 -6.30 8.88 -16.79
CA ILE A 285 -5.55 9.88 -16.01
C ILE A 285 -4.74 9.19 -14.90
N LEU A 286 -5.32 8.21 -14.18
CA LEU A 286 -4.60 7.44 -13.16
C LEU A 286 -3.50 6.57 -13.77
N LYS A 287 -3.80 5.90 -14.90
CA LYS A 287 -2.82 5.06 -15.61
C LYS A 287 -1.63 5.87 -16.10
N GLU A 288 -1.90 7.00 -16.76
CA GLU A 288 -0.86 7.91 -17.21
C GLU A 288 -0.07 8.52 -16.05
N GLY A 289 -0.65 8.55 -14.87
CA GLY A 289 -0.04 9.02 -13.63
C GLY A 289 0.78 8.00 -12.88
N SER A 290 0.88 6.73 -13.34
CA SER A 290 1.47 5.60 -12.60
C SER A 290 0.81 5.40 -11.24
N VAL A 291 -0.53 5.25 -11.22
CA VAL A 291 -1.31 4.90 -10.04
C VAL A 291 -1.82 3.48 -10.22
N GLU A 292 -1.37 2.56 -9.38
CA GLU A 292 -1.68 1.13 -9.46
C GLU A 292 -2.90 0.74 -8.62
N ALA A 293 -3.21 1.51 -7.57
CA ALA A 293 -4.27 1.14 -6.64
C ALA A 293 -5.07 2.34 -6.14
N VAL A 294 -6.34 2.08 -5.82
CA VAL A 294 -7.25 3.08 -5.25
C VAL A 294 -7.99 2.56 -4.02
N ALA A 295 -8.13 3.43 -3.01
CA ALA A 295 -9.12 3.29 -1.96
C ALA A 295 -10.45 3.87 -2.48
N PHE A 296 -11.52 3.06 -2.48
CA PHE A 296 -12.82 3.43 -3.05
C PHE A 296 -13.97 3.16 -2.09
N ALA A 297 -13.79 3.53 -0.81
CA ALA A 297 -14.87 3.54 0.18
C ALA A 297 -14.98 4.93 0.80
N ASN A 298 -15.80 5.80 0.20
CA ASN A 298 -16.02 7.17 0.62
C ASN A 298 -17.46 7.62 0.35
N ASN A 299 -17.86 8.76 0.89
CA ASN A 299 -19.21 9.32 0.77
C ASN A 299 -19.60 9.76 -0.65
N HIS A 300 -18.68 9.73 -1.62
CA HIS A 300 -18.92 10.10 -3.02
C HIS A 300 -18.98 8.93 -4.02
N THR A 301 -18.83 7.70 -3.55
CA THR A 301 -18.81 6.51 -4.42
C THR A 301 -20.16 6.22 -5.09
N ARG A 302 -21.26 6.72 -4.50
CA ARG A 302 -22.64 6.51 -4.97
C ARG A 302 -23.36 7.78 -5.35
N ASP A 303 -22.66 8.83 -5.70
CA ASP A 303 -23.21 10.14 -6.04
C ASP A 303 -24.22 10.12 -7.18
N TYR A 304 -24.19 9.09 -8.01
CA TYR A 304 -25.17 8.84 -9.08
C TYR A 304 -25.78 7.43 -8.98
N GLY A 305 -25.88 6.92 -7.73
CA GLY A 305 -26.52 5.65 -7.40
C GLY A 305 -25.64 4.43 -7.67
N THR A 306 -26.21 3.25 -7.45
CA THR A 306 -25.49 1.96 -7.56
C THR A 306 -24.96 1.70 -8.96
N VAL A 307 -25.65 2.16 -10.01
CA VAL A 307 -25.20 1.97 -11.40
C VAL A 307 -23.86 2.69 -11.65
N SER A 308 -23.70 3.92 -11.17
CA SER A 308 -22.45 4.67 -11.32
C SER A 308 -21.32 4.09 -10.49
N TYR A 309 -21.62 3.57 -9.31
CA TYR A 309 -20.66 2.82 -8.49
C TYR A 309 -20.12 1.61 -9.24
N ASN A 310 -21.00 0.80 -9.83
CA ASN A 310 -20.60 -0.38 -10.60
C ASN A 310 -19.81 -0.02 -11.86
N ASP A 311 -20.21 1.03 -12.59
CA ASP A 311 -19.48 1.53 -13.76
C ASP A 311 -18.05 1.97 -13.41
N THR A 312 -17.89 2.58 -12.22
CA THR A 312 -16.59 3.00 -11.71
C THR A 312 -15.70 1.79 -11.40
N ILE A 313 -16.25 0.78 -10.73
CA ILE A 313 -15.56 -0.49 -10.47
C ILE A 313 -15.14 -1.17 -11.78
N ASP A 314 -16.02 -1.18 -12.78
CA ASP A 314 -15.70 -1.77 -14.08
C ASP A 314 -14.61 -0.98 -14.82
N SER A 315 -14.54 0.34 -14.60
CA SER A 315 -13.46 1.18 -15.12
C SER A 315 -12.12 0.79 -14.48
N PHE A 316 -12.06 0.59 -13.14
CA PHE A 316 -10.86 0.10 -12.45
C PHE A 316 -10.40 -1.26 -12.98
N LYS A 317 -11.33 -2.24 -13.07
CA LYS A 317 -11.03 -3.58 -13.60
C LYS A 317 -10.47 -3.55 -15.02
N LYS A 318 -11.11 -2.81 -15.92
CA LYS A 318 -10.69 -2.67 -17.33
C LYS A 318 -9.32 -1.99 -17.46
N ALA A 319 -9.00 -1.08 -16.55
CA ALA A 319 -7.73 -0.38 -16.51
C ALA A 319 -6.60 -1.18 -15.84
N GLY A 320 -6.92 -2.29 -15.16
CA GLY A 320 -5.95 -3.06 -14.36
C GLY A 320 -5.57 -2.37 -13.04
N ILE A 321 -6.38 -1.41 -12.57
CA ILE A 321 -6.14 -0.71 -11.30
C ILE A 321 -6.74 -1.54 -10.16
N ALA A 322 -5.92 -1.88 -9.18
CA ALA A 322 -6.36 -2.54 -7.97
C ALA A 322 -7.27 -1.61 -7.14
N TYR A 323 -8.29 -2.14 -6.50
CA TYR A 323 -9.18 -1.33 -5.68
C TYR A 323 -9.71 -2.09 -4.48
N SER A 324 -9.79 -1.41 -3.34
CA SER A 324 -10.54 -1.85 -2.17
C SER A 324 -11.74 -0.93 -1.96
N THR A 325 -12.88 -1.51 -1.56
CA THR A 325 -14.15 -0.80 -1.40
C THR A 325 -15.02 -1.49 -0.34
N TYR A 326 -16.27 -1.08 -0.18
CA TYR A 326 -17.21 -1.62 0.81
C TYR A 326 -17.30 -3.16 0.76
N GLY A 327 -16.87 -3.84 1.83
CA GLY A 327 -16.93 -5.28 1.93
C GLY A 327 -16.04 -6.03 0.93
N LYS A 328 -15.10 -5.34 0.30
CA LYS A 328 -14.17 -5.91 -0.67
C LYS A 328 -12.76 -5.37 -0.47
N SER A 329 -11.97 -6.13 0.25
CA SER A 329 -10.53 -5.93 0.34
C SER A 329 -9.80 -6.46 -0.91
N ALA A 330 -8.67 -5.86 -1.26
CA ALA A 330 -7.81 -6.27 -2.37
C ALA A 330 -6.47 -6.81 -1.88
N VAL A 331 -5.81 -7.59 -2.73
CA VAL A 331 -4.40 -7.95 -2.58
C VAL A 331 -3.71 -7.57 -3.89
N TYR A 332 -2.64 -6.82 -3.79
CA TYR A 332 -1.77 -6.43 -4.89
C TYR A 332 -0.40 -7.09 -4.70
N GLU A 333 0.08 -7.77 -5.72
CA GLU A 333 1.39 -8.43 -5.64
C GLU A 333 2.43 -7.62 -6.41
N VAL A 334 3.51 -7.28 -5.71
CA VAL A 334 4.64 -6.55 -6.28
C VAL A 334 5.95 -7.15 -5.78
N LYS A 335 6.87 -7.47 -6.70
CA LYS A 335 8.17 -8.11 -6.37
C LYS A 335 8.03 -9.39 -5.52
N GLY A 336 6.89 -10.10 -5.62
CA GLY A 336 6.59 -11.28 -4.81
C GLY A 336 6.08 -10.98 -3.39
N VAL A 337 5.82 -9.71 -3.04
CA VAL A 337 5.20 -9.28 -1.78
C VAL A 337 3.71 -9.05 -1.99
N LYS A 338 2.88 -9.65 -1.16
CA LYS A 338 1.42 -9.50 -1.16
C LYS A 338 1.02 -8.33 -0.27
N VAL A 339 0.62 -7.23 -0.88
CA VAL A 339 0.11 -6.04 -0.19
C VAL A 339 -1.40 -6.14 -0.06
N GLY A 340 -1.89 -6.37 1.16
CA GLY A 340 -3.31 -6.33 1.48
C GLY A 340 -3.80 -4.89 1.59
N MET A 341 -4.97 -4.60 1.00
CA MET A 341 -5.59 -3.28 1.04
C MET A 341 -7.04 -3.37 1.49
N ILE A 342 -7.38 -2.60 2.52
CA ILE A 342 -8.74 -2.45 3.06
C ILE A 342 -9.14 -0.98 2.96
N SER A 343 -10.39 -0.70 2.61
CA SER A 343 -10.94 0.67 2.62
C SER A 343 -12.21 0.75 3.45
N ILE A 344 -12.25 1.68 4.39
CA ILE A 344 -13.34 1.90 5.33
C ILE A 344 -13.84 3.34 5.22
N GLN A 345 -15.15 3.52 5.10
CA GLN A 345 -15.80 4.82 5.22
C GLN A 345 -16.42 4.95 6.61
N GLU A 346 -16.11 6.05 7.29
CA GLU A 346 -16.70 6.41 8.59
C GLU A 346 -17.76 7.51 8.48
N VAL A 347 -17.61 8.45 7.55
CA VAL A 347 -18.36 9.72 7.47
C VAL A 347 -19.88 9.53 7.49
N GLU A 348 -20.41 8.60 6.71
CA GLU A 348 -21.86 8.32 6.64
C GLU A 348 -22.25 7.04 7.40
N ASN A 349 -21.31 6.37 8.06
CA ASN A 349 -21.53 5.07 8.69
C ASN A 349 -20.80 4.96 10.05
N GLN A 350 -20.77 6.03 10.82
CA GLN A 350 -20.01 6.11 12.08
C GLN A 350 -20.33 4.96 13.05
N SER A 351 -21.61 4.60 13.19
CA SER A 351 -22.05 3.55 14.13
C SER A 351 -21.58 2.14 13.76
N ASN A 352 -21.26 1.89 12.48
CA ASN A 352 -20.90 0.56 11.98
C ASN A 352 -19.46 0.48 11.44
N SER A 353 -18.72 1.58 11.41
CA SER A 353 -17.36 1.61 10.84
C SER A 353 -16.40 0.67 11.56
N GLU A 354 -16.47 0.61 12.89
CA GLU A 354 -15.66 -0.30 13.71
C GLU A 354 -15.99 -1.78 13.44
N LEU A 355 -17.28 -2.13 13.40
CA LEU A 355 -17.71 -3.50 13.11
C LEU A 355 -17.27 -3.91 11.70
N THR A 356 -17.43 -3.01 10.74
CA THR A 356 -17.01 -3.23 9.34
C THR A 356 -15.49 -3.43 9.27
N LEU A 357 -14.72 -2.59 9.94
CA LEU A 357 -13.26 -2.71 10.02
C LEU A 357 -12.85 -4.09 10.54
N ARG A 358 -13.37 -4.51 11.71
CA ARG A 358 -13.05 -5.83 12.31
C ARG A 358 -13.39 -7.00 11.38
N LYS A 359 -14.53 -6.92 10.66
CA LYS A 359 -14.93 -7.92 9.67
C LYS A 359 -13.94 -7.99 8.50
N GLU A 360 -13.54 -6.84 7.94
CA GLU A 360 -12.59 -6.79 6.83
C GLU A 360 -11.18 -7.23 7.26
N LEU A 361 -10.74 -6.85 8.46
CA LEU A 361 -9.46 -7.31 9.03
C LEU A 361 -9.43 -8.84 9.18
N LYS A 362 -10.52 -9.43 9.71
CA LYS A 362 -10.65 -10.89 9.80
C LYS A 362 -10.58 -11.56 8.43
N ALA A 363 -11.31 -11.04 7.45
CA ALA A 363 -11.30 -11.57 6.08
C ALA A 363 -9.93 -11.41 5.39
N MET A 364 -9.20 -10.33 5.70
CA MET A 364 -7.86 -10.11 5.15
C MET A 364 -6.83 -11.08 5.73
N LYS A 365 -6.91 -11.44 7.01
CA LYS A 365 -6.02 -12.43 7.61
C LYS A 365 -6.01 -13.78 6.87
N GLU A 366 -7.16 -14.19 6.34
CA GLU A 366 -7.28 -15.43 5.55
C GLU A 366 -6.51 -15.35 4.21
N LYS A 367 -6.31 -14.13 3.68
CA LYS A 367 -5.53 -13.89 2.45
C LYS A 367 -4.03 -13.88 2.68
N LYS A 368 -3.59 -13.87 3.96
CA LYS A 368 -2.18 -13.89 4.39
C LYS A 368 -1.32 -12.86 3.64
N PRO A 369 -1.63 -11.57 3.74
CA PRO A 369 -0.77 -10.55 3.14
C PRO A 369 0.57 -10.49 3.88
N ASP A 370 1.64 -10.12 3.18
CA ASP A 370 2.96 -9.85 3.75
C ASP A 370 3.05 -8.42 4.31
N LEU A 371 2.18 -7.53 3.82
CA LEU A 371 2.03 -6.14 4.24
C LEU A 371 0.56 -5.75 4.20
N LEU A 372 0.05 -5.06 5.21
CA LEU A 372 -1.34 -4.62 5.29
C LEU A 372 -1.46 -3.09 5.36
N ILE A 373 -2.21 -2.52 4.41
CA ILE A 373 -2.56 -1.10 4.36
C ILE A 373 -4.06 -0.94 4.57
N VAL A 374 -4.45 -0.07 5.50
CA VAL A 374 -5.85 0.26 5.74
C VAL A 374 -6.09 1.74 5.45
N SER A 375 -6.94 2.01 4.47
CA SER A 375 -7.34 3.37 4.09
C SER A 375 -8.70 3.73 4.70
N PHE A 376 -8.78 4.90 5.32
CA PHE A 376 -10.01 5.42 5.92
C PHE A 376 -10.46 6.71 5.23
N HIS A 377 -11.75 6.83 5.02
CA HIS A 377 -12.40 8.10 4.68
C HIS A 377 -13.21 8.55 5.90
N TRP A 378 -12.64 9.47 6.70
CA TRP A 378 -13.04 9.75 8.08
C TRP A 378 -12.84 11.21 8.52
N GLY A 379 -13.28 11.51 9.75
CA GLY A 379 -13.01 12.79 10.39
C GLY A 379 -13.94 13.92 9.94
N ILE A 380 -13.48 15.15 10.04
CA ILE A 380 -14.27 16.36 9.78
C ILE A 380 -13.54 17.22 8.74
N GLU A 381 -14.29 17.70 7.75
CA GLU A 381 -13.75 18.56 6.69
C GLU A 381 -13.12 19.85 7.26
N ARG A 382 -12.05 20.29 6.60
CA ARG A 382 -11.37 21.57 6.81
C ARG A 382 -10.80 21.79 8.22
N THR A 383 -10.61 20.71 8.99
CA THR A 383 -9.93 20.78 10.29
C THR A 383 -8.65 19.95 10.31
N SER A 384 -7.58 20.52 10.89
CA SER A 384 -6.33 19.77 11.12
C SER A 384 -6.35 18.97 12.43
N LYS A 385 -7.41 19.08 13.23
CA LYS A 385 -7.59 18.32 14.48
C LYS A 385 -8.18 16.95 14.15
N ILE A 386 -7.58 15.91 14.70
CA ILE A 386 -8.13 14.55 14.60
C ILE A 386 -9.28 14.37 15.58
N THR A 387 -10.23 13.51 15.24
CA THR A 387 -11.31 13.07 16.14
C THR A 387 -10.86 11.89 16.99
N ALA A 388 -11.56 11.64 18.09
CA ALA A 388 -11.33 10.42 18.90
C ALA A 388 -11.58 9.14 18.09
N SER A 389 -12.55 9.18 17.18
CA SER A 389 -12.87 8.04 16.28
C SER A 389 -11.72 7.74 15.32
N GLN A 390 -11.12 8.74 14.70
CA GLN A 390 -9.94 8.55 13.84
C GLN A 390 -8.81 7.84 14.59
N SER A 391 -8.48 8.31 15.80
CA SER A 391 -7.45 7.69 16.64
C SER A 391 -7.81 6.25 17.02
N LYS A 392 -9.06 6.01 17.42
CA LYS A 392 -9.54 4.69 17.80
C LYS A 392 -9.47 3.69 16.63
N LEU A 393 -10.04 4.06 15.49
CA LEU A 393 -10.09 3.18 14.31
C LEU A 393 -8.69 2.88 13.75
N GLY A 394 -7.81 3.89 13.70
CA GLY A 394 -6.43 3.70 13.28
C GLY A 394 -5.68 2.70 14.16
N ARG A 395 -5.86 2.79 15.48
CA ARG A 395 -5.24 1.85 16.44
C ARG A 395 -5.85 0.46 16.36
N ILE A 396 -7.16 0.31 16.17
CA ILE A 396 -7.80 -0.99 15.94
C ILE A 396 -7.22 -1.67 14.69
N ALA A 397 -7.01 -0.92 13.61
CA ALA A 397 -6.40 -1.47 12.39
C ALA A 397 -5.01 -2.06 12.66
N ILE A 398 -4.22 -1.42 13.52
CA ILE A 398 -2.87 -1.88 13.89
C ILE A 398 -2.94 -2.99 14.93
N ASP A 399 -3.64 -2.77 16.05
CA ASP A 399 -3.64 -3.69 17.20
C ASP A 399 -4.31 -5.03 16.90
N GLU A 400 -5.42 -5.02 16.20
CA GLU A 400 -6.21 -6.20 15.90
C GLU A 400 -5.97 -6.75 14.49
N GLY A 401 -5.64 -5.86 13.55
CA GLY A 401 -5.42 -6.19 12.15
C GLY A 401 -3.98 -6.52 11.81
N GLY A 402 -3.03 -5.94 12.53
CA GLY A 402 -1.62 -5.95 12.17
C GLY A 402 -1.36 -5.06 10.95
N ALA A 403 -2.08 -3.93 10.83
CA ALA A 403 -1.82 -2.98 9.75
C ALA A 403 -0.45 -2.33 9.91
N ASP A 404 0.33 -2.34 8.85
CA ASP A 404 1.67 -1.73 8.78
C ASP A 404 1.60 -0.25 8.40
N LEU A 405 0.52 0.15 7.74
CA LEU A 405 0.25 1.53 7.35
C LEU A 405 -1.25 1.84 7.36
N VAL A 406 -1.60 2.98 7.97
CA VAL A 406 -2.97 3.52 7.94
C VAL A 406 -2.96 4.85 7.19
N LEU A 407 -3.84 4.98 6.20
CA LEU A 407 -3.99 6.16 5.34
C LEU A 407 -5.35 6.81 5.56
N GLY A 408 -5.36 8.11 5.80
CA GLY A 408 -6.58 8.88 6.05
C GLY A 408 -6.90 9.89 4.94
N HIS A 409 -8.22 10.06 4.70
CA HIS A 409 -8.82 10.88 3.65
C HIS A 409 -10.08 11.57 4.17
N HIS A 410 -10.70 12.48 3.44
CA HIS A 410 -11.90 13.25 3.73
C HIS A 410 -11.69 14.63 4.35
N PRO A 411 -10.79 14.89 5.32
CA PRO A 411 -10.68 16.25 5.85
C PRO A 411 -10.34 17.33 4.83
N HIS A 412 -9.87 16.94 3.63
CA HIS A 412 -9.48 17.83 2.52
C HIS A 412 -8.37 18.83 2.89
N VAL A 413 -7.73 18.63 4.03
CA VAL A 413 -6.55 19.34 4.52
C VAL A 413 -5.58 18.36 5.18
N LEU A 414 -4.31 18.72 5.27
CA LEU A 414 -3.33 17.90 5.97
C LEU A 414 -3.65 17.77 7.46
N GLN A 415 -3.58 16.56 7.97
CA GLN A 415 -3.62 16.22 9.39
C GLN A 415 -2.29 15.57 9.83
N PRO A 416 -2.07 15.30 11.14
CA PRO A 416 -0.82 14.73 11.61
C PRO A 416 -0.45 13.38 10.99
N VAL A 417 0.82 13.02 11.12
CA VAL A 417 1.34 11.65 11.04
C VAL A 417 1.70 11.22 12.45
N GLU A 418 1.27 10.03 12.85
CA GLU A 418 1.60 9.38 14.13
C GLU A 418 2.40 8.10 13.85
N LYS A 419 3.46 7.85 14.64
CA LYS A 419 4.04 6.51 14.76
C LYS A 419 3.37 5.83 15.95
N TYR A 420 2.70 4.72 15.71
CA TYR A 420 2.06 3.92 16.73
C TYR A 420 2.56 2.48 16.63
N LYS A 421 3.31 2.04 17.66
CA LYS A 421 4.10 0.81 17.60
C LYS A 421 5.07 0.84 16.41
N ASP A 422 5.07 -0.20 15.58
CA ASP A 422 5.92 -0.31 14.39
C ASP A 422 5.26 0.21 13.11
N ALA A 423 4.04 0.78 13.21
CA ALA A 423 3.25 1.26 12.08
C ALA A 423 3.07 2.79 12.09
N TYR A 424 2.65 3.32 10.95
CA TYR A 424 2.33 4.74 10.81
C TYR A 424 0.84 4.97 10.53
N ILE A 425 0.29 6.02 11.15
CA ILE A 425 -1.05 6.54 10.88
C ILE A 425 -0.90 7.92 10.25
N VAL A 426 -1.24 8.04 8.98
CA VAL A 426 -1.33 9.31 8.25
C VAL A 426 -2.78 9.76 8.32
N TYR A 427 -3.13 10.64 9.23
CA TYR A 427 -4.54 10.97 9.51
C TYR A 427 -5.27 11.66 8.36
N SER A 428 -4.59 12.49 7.56
CA SER A 428 -5.12 13.01 6.30
C SER A 428 -4.00 13.48 5.38
N LEU A 429 -4.07 13.04 4.14
CA LEU A 429 -3.19 13.46 3.04
C LEU A 429 -3.67 14.74 2.35
N GLY A 430 -4.87 15.24 2.70
CA GLY A 430 -5.52 16.37 2.02
C GLY A 430 -6.03 16.03 0.63
N ASN A 431 -6.37 17.06 -0.13
CA ASN A 431 -6.71 16.91 -1.55
C ASN A 431 -5.46 16.55 -2.39
N PHE A 432 -5.66 15.94 -3.57
CA PHE A 432 -4.57 15.74 -4.52
C PHE A 432 -4.97 16.21 -5.93
N CYS A 433 -5.40 15.33 -6.84
CA CYS A 433 -5.99 15.74 -8.11
C CYS A 433 -7.51 15.94 -7.91
N PHE A 434 -7.88 17.07 -7.31
CA PHE A 434 -9.19 17.25 -6.70
C PHE A 434 -10.10 18.18 -7.50
N GLY A 435 -11.02 17.60 -8.27
CA GLY A 435 -12.06 18.30 -9.03
C GLY A 435 -13.30 18.69 -8.22
N GLY A 436 -13.37 18.31 -6.94
CA GLY A 436 -14.51 18.61 -6.05
C GLY A 436 -14.68 20.09 -5.70
N ASN A 437 -13.61 20.90 -5.82
CA ASN A 437 -13.66 22.33 -5.62
C ASN A 437 -12.78 23.08 -6.62
N THR A 438 -13.34 24.10 -7.29
CA THR A 438 -12.64 24.86 -8.33
C THR A 438 -11.54 25.77 -7.79
N ASN A 439 -11.57 26.14 -6.52
CA ASN A 439 -10.51 26.90 -5.86
C ASN A 439 -10.54 26.73 -4.33
N PRO A 440 -10.16 25.58 -3.79
CA PRO A 440 -10.14 25.40 -2.34
C PRO A 440 -9.17 26.37 -1.68
N PRO A 441 -9.49 26.88 -0.48
CA PRO A 441 -8.66 27.86 0.23
C PRO A 441 -7.33 27.24 0.70
N ASP A 442 -7.31 25.97 1.05
CA ASP A 442 -6.10 25.22 1.37
C ASP A 442 -5.72 24.33 0.18
N LYS A 443 -4.56 24.59 -0.41
CA LYS A 443 -4.01 23.84 -1.52
C LYS A 443 -2.84 22.93 -1.11
N ASP A 444 -2.55 22.87 0.19
CA ASP A 444 -1.45 22.05 0.70
C ASP A 444 -1.84 20.58 0.70
N THR A 445 -0.97 19.80 0.15
CA THR A 445 -1.05 18.33 0.15
C THR A 445 0.35 17.75 0.25
N MET A 446 0.44 16.44 0.32
CA MET A 446 1.72 15.74 0.30
C MET A 446 1.58 14.39 -0.38
N ILE A 447 2.69 13.91 -0.94
CA ILE A 447 2.90 12.50 -1.20
C ILE A 447 3.63 11.93 0.01
N TYR A 448 3.05 10.92 0.64
CA TYR A 448 3.68 10.13 1.68
C TYR A 448 4.36 8.93 1.02
N GLN A 449 5.63 8.70 1.32
CA GLN A 449 6.38 7.55 0.85
C GLN A 449 6.95 6.77 2.02
N GLN A 450 6.79 5.45 2.02
CA GLN A 450 7.42 4.55 2.97
C GLN A 450 8.05 3.38 2.23
N THR A 451 9.30 3.09 2.56
CA THR A 451 9.99 1.90 2.05
C THR A 451 9.95 0.83 3.13
N PHE A 452 9.40 -0.31 2.79
CA PHE A 452 9.30 -1.50 3.63
C PHE A 452 10.41 -2.46 3.22
N THR A 453 11.19 -2.87 4.20
CA THR A 453 12.32 -3.80 4.01
C THR A 453 11.95 -5.18 4.53
N PHE A 454 12.22 -6.20 3.74
CA PHE A 454 12.04 -7.60 4.11
C PHE A 454 13.41 -8.28 4.16
N HIS A 455 13.68 -8.95 5.26
CA HIS A 455 14.83 -9.83 5.41
C HIS A 455 14.35 -11.27 5.52
N ASN A 456 14.74 -12.13 4.57
CA ASN A 456 14.30 -13.52 4.51
C ASN A 456 12.76 -13.64 4.57
N ASP A 457 12.08 -12.86 3.72
CA ASP A 457 10.62 -12.76 3.59
C ASP A 457 9.88 -12.28 4.85
N LYS A 458 10.61 -11.74 5.85
CA LYS A 458 10.01 -11.13 7.03
C LYS A 458 10.17 -9.62 6.99
N LEU A 459 9.08 -8.90 7.22
CA LEU A 459 9.09 -7.45 7.36
C LEU A 459 9.98 -7.03 8.53
N VAL A 460 10.88 -6.10 8.28
CA VAL A 460 11.75 -5.49 9.30
C VAL A 460 11.19 -4.11 9.65
N PRO A 461 10.90 -3.82 10.92
CA PRO A 461 10.46 -2.50 11.34
C PRO A 461 11.56 -1.46 11.11
N GLU A 462 11.31 -0.50 10.22
CA GLU A 462 12.23 0.59 9.91
C GLU A 462 11.48 1.91 9.74
N ASP A 463 12.10 3.01 10.18
CA ASP A 463 11.56 4.37 10.01
C ASP A 463 12.00 4.97 8.67
N ASN A 464 11.80 4.23 7.58
CA ASN A 464 12.14 4.68 6.23
C ASN A 464 10.96 5.40 5.57
N VAL A 465 10.61 6.54 6.15
CA VAL A 465 9.47 7.37 5.74
C VAL A 465 9.96 8.73 5.23
N LYS A 466 9.32 9.20 4.17
CA LYS A 466 9.55 10.50 3.56
C LYS A 466 8.23 11.12 3.13
N ILE A 467 8.07 12.42 3.33
CA ILE A 467 7.00 13.19 2.71
C ILE A 467 7.55 14.12 1.62
N ILE A 468 6.78 14.29 0.57
CA ILE A 468 7.04 15.25 -0.48
C ILE A 468 5.91 16.29 -0.42
N PRO A 469 6.15 17.47 0.17
CA PRO A 469 5.16 18.55 0.19
C PRO A 469 4.78 18.95 -1.22
N CYS A 470 3.47 19.04 -1.47
CA CYS A 470 2.90 19.39 -2.77
C CYS A 470 1.82 20.46 -2.62
N SER A 471 1.51 21.11 -3.72
CA SER A 471 0.27 21.83 -3.93
C SER A 471 -0.64 21.02 -4.86
N ILE A 472 -1.96 21.06 -4.65
CA ILE A 472 -2.95 20.41 -5.53
C ILE A 472 -2.97 21.02 -6.95
N SER A 473 -2.26 22.11 -7.14
CA SER A 473 -2.27 22.90 -8.37
C SER A 473 -0.88 23.41 -8.68
N SER A 474 -0.50 23.43 -9.95
CA SER A 474 0.71 24.11 -10.43
C SER A 474 0.57 25.64 -10.48
N SER A 475 -0.65 26.16 -10.23
CA SER A 475 -0.97 27.59 -10.18
C SER A 475 -1.35 28.00 -8.77
N SER A 476 -0.77 29.11 -8.29
CA SER A 476 -1.16 29.70 -7.00
C SER A 476 -2.53 30.39 -7.06
N LYS A 477 -2.97 30.84 -8.24
CA LYS A 477 -4.19 31.64 -8.43
C LYS A 477 -5.47 30.80 -8.53
N ILE A 478 -5.40 29.64 -9.15
CA ILE A 478 -6.55 28.78 -9.46
C ILE A 478 -6.21 27.32 -9.10
N ASN A 479 -7.24 26.49 -9.00
CA ASN A 479 -7.03 25.04 -9.05
C ASN A 479 -7.06 24.59 -10.52
N ASN A 480 -5.90 24.18 -11.04
CA ASN A 480 -5.79 23.61 -12.38
C ASN A 480 -5.69 22.09 -12.37
N TYR A 481 -5.95 21.46 -11.20
CA TYR A 481 -6.02 20.00 -10.99
C TYR A 481 -4.73 19.28 -11.37
N GLN A 482 -3.58 19.95 -11.20
CA GLN A 482 -2.26 19.42 -11.50
C GLN A 482 -1.38 19.43 -10.25
N PRO A 483 -1.46 18.38 -9.41
CA PRO A 483 -0.62 18.26 -8.22
C PRO A 483 0.86 18.46 -8.56
N THR A 484 1.52 19.29 -7.77
CA THR A 484 2.90 19.70 -8.07
C THR A 484 3.73 19.72 -6.79
N PRO A 485 4.92 19.09 -6.78
CA PRO A 485 5.85 19.19 -5.66
C PRO A 485 6.23 20.65 -5.39
N SER A 486 6.06 21.06 -4.13
CA SER A 486 6.39 22.42 -3.71
C SER A 486 7.89 22.58 -3.53
N THR A 487 8.41 23.75 -3.89
CA THR A 487 9.84 24.10 -3.80
C THR A 487 10.07 25.36 -2.96
N GLY A 488 11.30 25.70 -2.66
CA GLY A 488 11.70 26.96 -2.04
C GLY A 488 10.95 27.27 -0.73
N SER A 489 10.38 28.46 -0.63
CA SER A 489 9.64 28.94 0.55
C SER A 489 8.35 28.17 0.79
N GLU A 490 7.66 27.76 -0.28
CA GLU A 490 6.41 27.01 -0.20
C GLU A 490 6.62 25.63 0.43
N ARG A 491 7.64 24.89 -0.01
CA ARG A 491 8.05 23.64 0.61
C ARG A 491 8.34 23.82 2.11
N LYS A 492 9.11 24.84 2.48
CA LYS A 492 9.44 25.14 3.89
C LYS A 492 8.19 25.43 4.70
N ARG A 493 7.23 26.17 4.13
CA ARG A 493 5.97 26.51 4.77
C ARG A 493 5.12 25.26 5.06
N ILE A 494 4.98 24.35 4.08
CA ILE A 494 4.21 23.11 4.25
C ILE A 494 4.90 22.18 5.24
N LEU A 495 6.23 22.01 5.18
CA LEU A 495 6.99 21.24 6.18
C LEU A 495 6.81 21.80 7.59
N LYS A 496 6.84 23.12 7.77
CA LYS A 496 6.57 23.75 9.06
C LYS A 496 5.14 23.50 9.54
N LYS A 497 4.17 23.50 8.63
CA LYS A 497 2.76 23.20 8.91
C LYS A 497 2.59 21.77 9.43
N ILE A 498 3.09 20.78 8.69
CA ILE A 498 2.96 19.37 9.08
C ILE A 498 3.76 19.03 10.35
N ASN A 499 4.96 19.58 10.52
CA ASN A 499 5.77 19.40 11.73
C ASN A 499 5.08 19.95 12.98
N ARG A 500 4.36 21.06 12.86
CA ARG A 500 3.53 21.59 13.96
C ARG A 500 2.43 20.61 14.36
N TYR A 501 1.80 19.95 13.37
CA TYR A 501 0.73 18.99 13.63
C TYR A 501 1.28 17.69 14.25
N CYS A 502 2.43 17.23 13.79
CA CYS A 502 3.06 15.99 14.26
C CYS A 502 3.78 16.13 15.61
N LYS A 503 4.01 17.35 16.11
CA LYS A 503 4.78 17.60 17.34
C LYS A 503 4.29 16.80 18.55
N GLN A 504 2.98 16.64 18.70
CA GLN A 504 2.35 15.89 19.81
C GLN A 504 2.67 14.40 19.78
N TYR A 505 3.08 13.85 18.63
CA TYR A 505 3.45 12.44 18.43
C TYR A 505 4.97 12.22 18.41
N GLY A 506 5.76 13.24 18.77
CA GLY A 506 7.22 13.15 18.76
C GLY A 506 7.84 13.01 17.37
N ILE A 507 7.09 13.31 16.30
CA ILE A 507 7.52 13.19 14.90
C ILE A 507 7.79 14.57 14.31
N SER A 508 8.82 14.64 13.47
CA SER A 508 9.08 15.76 12.57
C SER A 508 9.69 15.27 11.26
N PHE A 509 9.71 16.13 10.26
CA PHE A 509 10.32 15.89 8.95
C PHE A 509 11.42 16.94 8.73
N ASP A 510 12.56 16.50 8.29
CA ASP A 510 13.69 17.37 7.96
C ASP A 510 13.45 18.20 6.68
N SER A 511 14.43 19.00 6.25
CA SER A 511 14.34 19.81 5.03
C SER A 511 14.15 18.98 3.75
N ASN A 512 14.56 17.69 3.76
CA ASN A 512 14.37 16.75 2.66
C ASN A 512 13.05 16.01 2.74
N GLY A 513 12.28 16.23 3.80
CA GLY A 513 11.01 15.54 4.09
C GLY A 513 11.21 14.16 4.70
N LYS A 514 12.41 13.78 5.11
CA LYS A 514 12.68 12.51 5.78
C LYS A 514 12.25 12.59 7.24
N ILE A 515 11.63 11.53 7.72
CA ILE A 515 11.11 11.46 9.08
C ILE A 515 12.23 11.51 10.12
N GLN A 516 11.92 12.14 11.26
CA GLN A 516 12.71 12.18 12.47
C GLN A 516 11.78 11.79 13.62
N VAL A 517 12.05 10.66 14.25
CA VAL A 517 11.30 10.15 15.41
C VAL A 517 12.12 10.46 16.65
N LYS A 518 11.53 11.19 17.61
CA LYS A 518 12.17 11.36 18.90
C LYS A 518 12.10 10.04 19.65
N GLN A 519 13.26 9.48 19.99
CA GLN A 519 13.32 8.42 20.98
C GLN A 519 12.82 9.01 22.31
N ASN A 520 11.66 8.57 22.76
CA ASN A 520 11.30 8.81 24.15
C ASN A 520 12.19 7.87 24.95
N ASP A 521 13.14 8.42 25.71
CA ASP A 521 13.81 7.70 26.78
C ASP A 521 12.70 7.13 27.70
N ARG A 522 12.41 5.85 27.55
CA ARG A 522 11.54 5.08 28.42
C ARG A 522 12.35 4.49 29.55
#